data_eb2b00a31e0fda6cce914b9c332dd9be
#
_entry.id   eb2b00a31e0fda6cce914b9c332dd9be
#
_cell.length_a   1.000
_cell.length_b   1.000
_cell.length_c   1.000
_cell.angle_alpha   90.00
_cell.angle_beta   90.00
_cell.angle_gamma   90.00
#
_symmetry.space_group_name_H-M   'P 1'
#
loop_
_entity.id
_entity.type
_entity.pdbx_description
1 polymer ?
#
loop_
_entity_poly.entity_id
_entity_poly.type
_entity_poly.pdbx_seq_one_letter_code
_entity_poly.pdbx_strand_id
1 'polypeptide(L)'
;MAKSAPRVMKRSDADFVPRFEYGEMAQAAHLCGTEDGSKLGAGLVRLTRAEIPWTVKYDEIILVLEGTFTVRTETEVMTAGPLDSIWLPAGTALTYEAEEALLFYAIHPVDWASQADD
;
A
#
# COMPACT_ATOMS: atom_id res chain seq x y z
N MET A 1 15.24 15.58 -11.30
CA MET A 1 14.88 14.49 -12.21
C MET A 1 13.60 14.83 -12.96
N ALA A 2 13.62 14.61 -14.26
CA ALA A 2 12.43 14.85 -15.08
C ALA A 2 11.39 13.76 -14.80
N LYS A 3 10.12 14.14 -14.87
CA LYS A 3 9.03 13.19 -14.70
C LYS A 3 8.86 12.31 -15.94
N SER A 4 8.43 11.09 -15.73
CA SER A 4 8.10 10.18 -16.82
C SER A 4 6.90 10.68 -17.60
N ALA A 5 6.80 10.25 -18.86
CA ALA A 5 5.65 10.56 -19.69
C ALA A 5 4.38 9.88 -19.16
N PRO A 6 3.21 10.46 -19.47
CA PRO A 6 1.94 9.80 -19.11
C PRO A 6 1.85 8.41 -19.75
N ARG A 7 1.21 7.48 -19.05
CA ARG A 7 1.08 6.11 -19.55
C ARG A 7 -0.10 5.41 -18.86
N VAL A 8 -0.56 4.34 -19.50
CA VAL A 8 -1.52 3.42 -18.88
C VAL A 8 -0.75 2.25 -18.29
N MET A 9 -1.04 1.90 -17.04
CA MET A 9 -0.47 0.72 -16.39
C MET A 9 -1.59 -0.30 -16.28
N LYS A 10 -1.53 -1.35 -17.11
CA LYS A 10 -2.60 -2.33 -17.18
C LYS A 10 -2.52 -3.34 -16.06
N ARG A 11 -3.67 -3.72 -15.52
CA ARG A 11 -3.75 -4.74 -14.47
C ARG A 11 -3.07 -6.04 -14.91
N SER A 12 -3.20 -6.39 -16.20
CA SER A 12 -2.60 -7.61 -16.74
C SER A 12 -1.08 -7.60 -16.75
N ASP A 13 -0.47 -6.42 -16.67
CA ASP A 13 0.99 -6.28 -16.64
C ASP A 13 1.53 -6.17 -15.22
N ALA A 14 0.67 -6.16 -14.22
CA ALA A 14 1.08 -6.03 -12.83
C ALA A 14 1.83 -7.29 -12.40
N ASP A 15 3.03 -7.10 -11.87
CA ASP A 15 3.89 -8.18 -11.41
C ASP A 15 3.89 -8.20 -9.88
N PHE A 16 3.12 -9.12 -9.29
CA PHE A 16 2.99 -9.23 -7.85
C PHE A 16 4.20 -10.01 -7.30
N VAL A 17 4.96 -9.35 -6.43
CA VAL A 17 6.12 -9.96 -5.79
C VAL A 17 5.94 -9.95 -4.27
N PRO A 18 6.55 -10.91 -3.55
CA PRO A 18 6.46 -10.97 -2.10
C PRO A 18 6.91 -9.67 -1.46
N ARG A 19 6.20 -9.25 -0.41
CA ARG A 19 6.50 -8.02 0.30
C ARG A 19 7.30 -8.32 1.56
N PHE A 20 8.61 -8.01 1.53
CA PHE A 20 9.53 -8.20 2.65
C PHE A 20 9.41 -9.61 3.25
N GLU A 21 9.37 -9.70 4.58
CA GLU A 21 9.25 -10.97 5.30
C GLU A 21 7.83 -11.55 5.26
N TYR A 22 6.88 -10.80 4.73
CA TYR A 22 5.46 -11.20 4.72
C TYR A 22 5.01 -11.74 3.36
N GLY A 23 5.93 -12.37 2.61
CA GLY A 23 5.65 -12.79 1.24
C GLY A 23 4.47 -13.72 1.07
N GLU A 24 4.15 -14.54 2.08
CA GLU A 24 2.98 -15.43 2.00
C GLU A 24 1.68 -14.69 2.22
N MET A 25 1.72 -13.59 2.98
CA MET A 25 0.54 -12.80 3.32
C MET A 25 0.33 -11.61 2.40
N ALA A 26 1.40 -11.06 1.84
CA ALA A 26 1.32 -9.83 1.06
C ALA A 26 2.20 -9.90 -0.17
N GLN A 27 1.62 -9.58 -1.33
CA GLN A 27 2.32 -9.49 -2.60
C GLN A 27 1.96 -8.16 -3.23
N ALA A 28 2.97 -7.40 -3.64
CA ALA A 28 2.78 -6.04 -4.14
C ALA A 28 3.24 -5.92 -5.58
N ALA A 29 2.50 -5.15 -6.36
CA ALA A 29 2.87 -4.81 -7.73
C ALA A 29 3.09 -3.30 -7.79
N HIS A 30 4.32 -2.90 -8.07
CA HIS A 30 4.69 -1.49 -8.17
C HIS A 30 4.10 -0.87 -9.43
N LEU A 31 3.54 0.33 -9.33
CA LEU A 31 2.98 1.05 -10.48
C LEU A 31 3.79 2.29 -10.82
N CYS A 32 4.09 3.13 -9.85
CA CYS A 32 4.86 4.35 -10.08
C CYS A 32 5.56 4.78 -8.80
N GLY A 33 6.57 5.62 -8.94
CA GLY A 33 7.32 6.10 -7.80
C GLY A 33 8.55 6.91 -8.19
N THR A 34 9.65 6.67 -7.48
CA THR A 34 10.89 7.43 -7.63
C THR A 34 11.42 7.41 -9.07
N GLU A 35 11.31 6.30 -9.76
CA GLU A 35 11.77 6.16 -11.14
C GLU A 35 11.03 7.11 -12.10
N ASP A 36 9.87 7.61 -11.68
CA ASP A 36 9.08 8.56 -12.47
C ASP A 36 9.42 10.02 -12.14
N GLY A 37 10.42 10.25 -11.30
CA GLY A 37 10.76 11.59 -10.84
C GLY A 37 9.73 12.15 -9.88
N SER A 38 9.07 11.28 -9.09
CA SER A 38 7.94 11.66 -8.25
C SER A 38 8.17 11.25 -6.80
N LYS A 39 7.60 12.03 -5.88
CA LYS A 39 7.49 11.62 -4.47
C LYS A 39 6.18 10.89 -4.20
N LEU A 40 5.28 10.88 -5.16
CA LEU A 40 4.06 10.08 -5.08
C LEU A 40 4.39 8.67 -5.56
N GLY A 41 4.06 7.68 -4.75
CA GLY A 41 4.19 6.28 -5.14
C GLY A 41 2.85 5.60 -5.08
N ALA A 42 2.65 4.59 -5.92
CA ALA A 42 1.40 3.83 -5.93
C ALA A 42 1.65 2.41 -6.39
N GLY A 43 0.76 1.52 -5.98
CA GLY A 43 0.83 0.13 -6.37
C GLY A 43 -0.43 -0.62 -6.03
N LEU A 44 -0.39 -1.92 -6.32
CA LEU A 44 -1.45 -2.85 -5.95
C LEU A 44 -0.88 -3.82 -4.91
N VAL A 45 -1.72 -4.26 -3.99
CA VAL A 45 -1.34 -5.26 -2.98
C VAL A 45 -2.43 -6.31 -2.91
N ARG A 46 -2.01 -7.56 -2.95
CA ARG A 46 -2.88 -8.70 -2.69
C ARG A 46 -2.56 -9.23 -1.30
N LEU A 47 -3.57 -9.31 -0.45
CA LEU A 47 -3.44 -9.87 0.90
C LEU A 47 -4.15 -11.20 0.98
N THR A 48 -3.52 -12.18 1.65
CA THR A 48 -4.09 -13.50 1.86
C THR A 48 -3.84 -13.91 3.30
N ARG A 49 -4.90 -14.13 4.05
CA ARG A 49 -4.83 -14.48 5.48
C ARG A 49 -3.78 -13.63 6.19
N ALA A 50 -3.87 -12.33 5.97
CA ALA A 50 -2.85 -11.39 6.41
C ALA A 50 -3.12 -10.85 7.81
N GLU A 51 -2.05 -10.73 8.58
CA GLU A 51 -2.03 -10.03 9.85
C GLU A 51 -0.64 -9.43 9.97
N ILE A 52 -0.51 -8.16 9.58
CA ILE A 52 0.80 -7.51 9.42
C ILE A 52 0.88 -6.27 10.29
N PRO A 53 1.69 -6.30 11.38
CA PRO A 53 1.91 -5.11 12.20
C PRO A 53 2.87 -4.16 11.49
N TRP A 54 2.58 -2.87 11.57
CA TRP A 54 3.36 -1.86 10.88
C TRP A 54 3.14 -0.49 11.50
N THR A 55 4.14 0.36 11.45
CA THR A 55 3.96 1.78 11.74
C THR A 55 4.21 2.52 10.43
N VAL A 56 3.18 3.22 9.95
CA VAL A 56 3.22 3.85 8.64
C VAL A 56 4.26 4.98 8.62
N LYS A 57 5.16 4.95 7.62
CA LYS A 57 6.28 5.90 7.51
C LYS A 57 5.99 7.03 6.52
N TYR A 58 4.78 7.09 5.99
CA TYR A 58 4.36 7.99 4.93
C TYR A 58 2.87 8.21 5.07
N ASP A 59 2.36 9.23 4.39
CA ASP A 59 0.90 9.39 4.30
C ASP A 59 0.39 8.41 3.26
N GLU A 60 -0.68 7.69 3.58
CA GLU A 60 -1.18 6.64 2.71
C GLU A 60 -2.69 6.71 2.57
N ILE A 61 -3.17 6.51 1.35
CA ILE A 61 -4.58 6.22 1.11
C ILE A 61 -4.69 4.87 0.43
N ILE A 62 -5.63 4.06 0.90
CA ILE A 62 -5.84 2.72 0.38
C ILE A 62 -7.28 2.62 -0.12
N LEU A 63 -7.43 2.15 -1.36
CA LEU A 63 -8.73 1.87 -1.96
C LEU A 63 -8.88 0.35 -2.06
N VAL A 64 -9.94 -0.19 -1.47
CA VAL A 64 -10.22 -1.62 -1.57
C VAL A 64 -10.86 -1.88 -2.92
N LEU A 65 -10.29 -2.80 -3.69
CA LEU A 65 -10.80 -3.20 -4.99
C LEU A 65 -11.64 -4.48 -4.89
N GLU A 66 -11.16 -5.45 -4.10
CA GLU A 66 -11.84 -6.73 -3.90
C GLU A 66 -11.64 -7.18 -2.46
N GLY A 67 -12.64 -7.87 -1.91
CA GLY A 67 -12.55 -8.45 -0.58
C GLY A 67 -12.86 -7.46 0.52
N THR A 68 -12.42 -7.79 1.72
CA THR A 68 -12.61 -6.95 2.91
C THR A 68 -11.28 -6.72 3.57
N PHE A 69 -11.00 -5.47 3.92
CA PHE A 69 -9.74 -5.06 4.51
C PHE A 69 -9.99 -4.37 5.84
N THR A 70 -9.23 -4.76 6.86
CA THR A 70 -9.35 -4.19 8.20
C THR A 70 -8.03 -3.60 8.65
N VAL A 71 -8.10 -2.41 9.23
CA VAL A 71 -6.96 -1.77 9.90
C VAL A 71 -7.31 -1.67 11.37
N ARG A 72 -6.46 -2.25 12.19
CA ARG A 72 -6.62 -2.24 13.64
C ARG A 72 -5.55 -1.37 14.28
N THR A 73 -5.97 -0.41 15.09
CA THR A 73 -5.08 0.41 15.90
C THR A 73 -5.35 0.12 17.37
N GLU A 74 -4.66 0.81 18.28
CA GLU A 74 -4.92 0.65 19.72
C GLU A 74 -6.33 1.05 20.11
N THR A 75 -6.93 1.98 19.37
CA THR A 75 -8.19 2.59 19.75
C THR A 75 -9.36 2.25 18.83
N GLU A 76 -9.07 1.76 17.62
CA GLU A 76 -10.11 1.57 16.60
C GLU A 76 -9.89 0.32 15.76
N VAL A 77 -11.01 -0.19 15.25
CA VAL A 77 -11.01 -1.22 14.21
C VAL A 77 -11.78 -0.64 13.03
N MET A 78 -11.11 -0.47 11.90
CA MET A 78 -11.69 0.12 10.71
C MET A 78 -11.78 -0.94 9.62
N THR A 79 -12.98 -1.20 9.13
CA THR A 79 -13.19 -2.23 8.10
C THR A 79 -13.76 -1.59 6.83
N ALA A 80 -13.17 -1.92 5.69
CA ALA A 80 -13.55 -1.38 4.41
C ALA A 80 -13.84 -2.50 3.41
N GLY A 81 -14.87 -2.34 2.61
CA GLY A 81 -15.22 -3.23 1.51
C GLY A 81 -14.91 -2.60 0.17
N PRO A 82 -15.29 -3.27 -0.94
CA PRO A 82 -14.95 -2.78 -2.28
C PRO A 82 -15.38 -1.33 -2.51
N LEU A 83 -14.45 -0.54 -3.04
CA LEU A 83 -14.57 0.88 -3.33
C LEU A 83 -14.61 1.80 -2.11
N ASP A 84 -14.49 1.25 -0.90
CA ASP A 84 -14.24 2.07 0.28
C ASP A 84 -12.76 2.39 0.37
N SER A 85 -12.42 3.51 0.97
CA SER A 85 -11.01 3.90 1.17
C SER A 85 -10.71 4.17 2.64
N ILE A 86 -9.43 4.01 2.98
CA ILE A 86 -8.93 4.28 4.32
C ILE A 86 -7.78 5.27 4.21
N TRP A 87 -7.81 6.29 5.06
CA TRP A 87 -6.74 7.28 5.17
C TRP A 87 -5.85 6.95 6.36
N LEU A 88 -4.53 6.91 6.12
CA LEU A 88 -3.55 6.60 7.17
C LEU A 88 -2.43 7.65 7.14
N PRO A 89 -2.39 8.56 8.12
CA PRO A 89 -1.28 9.51 8.21
C PRO A 89 -0.01 8.84 8.70
N ALA A 90 1.13 9.37 8.30
CA ALA A 90 2.43 8.89 8.75
C ALA A 90 2.47 8.87 10.28
N GLY A 91 3.06 7.81 10.85
CA GLY A 91 3.16 7.65 12.29
C GLY A 91 2.09 6.76 12.91
N THR A 92 1.10 6.35 12.13
CA THR A 92 0.04 5.48 12.64
C THR A 92 0.58 4.07 12.87
N ALA A 93 0.50 3.60 14.11
CA ALA A 93 0.84 2.22 14.47
C ALA A 93 -0.42 1.37 14.31
N LEU A 94 -0.31 0.29 13.55
CA LEU A 94 -1.48 -0.49 13.18
C LEU A 94 -1.13 -1.94 12.87
N THR A 95 -2.18 -2.72 12.61
CA THR A 95 -2.08 -4.05 12.02
C THR A 95 -3.03 -4.09 10.82
N TYR A 96 -2.48 -4.47 9.66
CA TYR A 96 -3.30 -4.72 8.47
C TYR A 96 -3.84 -6.15 8.58
N GLU A 97 -5.14 -6.32 8.36
CA GLU A 97 -5.79 -7.64 8.43
C GLU A 97 -6.69 -7.87 7.24
N ALA A 98 -6.63 -9.05 6.66
CA ALA A 98 -7.54 -9.46 5.60
C ALA A 98 -7.49 -10.97 5.42
N GLU A 99 -8.65 -11.61 5.27
CA GLU A 99 -8.70 -12.99 4.81
C GLU A 99 -8.23 -13.04 3.35
N GLU A 100 -8.81 -12.16 2.54
CA GLU A 100 -8.44 -12.01 1.15
C GLU A 100 -8.85 -10.62 0.68
N ALA A 101 -7.92 -9.88 0.09
CA ALA A 101 -8.21 -8.54 -0.42
C ALA A 101 -7.26 -8.16 -1.53
N LEU A 102 -7.77 -7.36 -2.46
CA LEU A 102 -6.95 -6.68 -3.46
C LEU A 102 -7.13 -5.20 -3.24
N LEU A 103 -6.01 -4.50 -3.07
CA LEU A 103 -5.98 -3.08 -2.70
C LEU A 103 -5.18 -2.29 -3.72
N PHE A 104 -5.58 -1.03 -3.92
CA PHE A 104 -4.73 -0.02 -4.54
C PHE A 104 -4.28 0.92 -3.44
N TYR A 105 -2.99 1.27 -3.41
CA TYR A 105 -2.47 2.21 -2.44
C TYR A 105 -1.71 3.34 -3.12
N ALA A 106 -1.74 4.52 -2.51
CA ALA A 106 -0.90 5.64 -2.90
C ALA A 106 -0.24 6.20 -1.64
N ILE A 107 1.05 6.48 -1.74
CA ILE A 107 1.85 6.95 -0.60
C ILE A 107 2.67 8.18 -0.97
N HIS A 108 3.00 8.98 0.05
CA HIS A 108 3.84 10.16 -0.11
C HIS A 108 4.57 10.44 1.21
N PRO A 109 5.90 10.61 1.23
CA PRO A 109 6.81 10.47 0.10
C PRO A 109 7.19 9.01 -0.14
N VAL A 110 7.33 8.64 -1.40
CA VAL A 110 7.66 7.26 -1.76
C VAL A 110 9.09 6.88 -1.37
N ASP A 111 9.96 7.87 -1.24
CA ASP A 111 11.36 7.67 -0.84
C ASP A 111 11.56 7.74 0.67
N TRP A 112 10.52 7.40 1.43
CA TRP A 112 10.53 7.47 2.90
C TRP A 112 11.70 6.70 3.54
N ALA A 113 12.09 5.57 2.97
CA ALA A 113 13.16 4.76 3.53
C ALA A 113 14.50 5.47 3.48
N SER A 114 14.76 6.28 2.44
CA SER A 114 15.98 7.08 2.33
C SER A 114 16.00 8.22 3.35
N GLN A 115 14.81 8.72 3.73
CA GLN A 115 14.69 9.82 4.68
C GLN A 115 14.69 9.33 6.12
N ALA A 116 14.29 8.09 6.35
CA ALA A 116 14.13 7.54 7.70
C ALA A 116 15.46 7.37 8.44
N ASP A 117 16.57 7.35 7.73
CA ASP A 117 17.90 7.18 8.31
C ASP A 117 18.52 8.46 8.85
N ASP A 118 17.89 9.57 8.65
CA ASP A 118 18.40 10.89 9.07
C ASP A 118 18.18 11.16 10.56
#